data_60d1d986aaea935d5b0b2bdee5c07d43
#
_entry.id   60d1d986aaea935d5b0b2bdee5c07d43
#
_cell.length_a   1.000
_cell.length_b   1.000
_cell.length_c   1.000
_cell.angle_alpha   90.00
_cell.angle_beta   90.00
_cell.angle_gamma   90.00
#
_symmetry.space_group_name_H-M   'P 1'
#
loop_
_entity.id
_entity.type
_entity.pdbx_description
1 polymer ?
#
loop_
_entity_poly.entity_id
_entity_poly.type
_entity_poly.pdbx_seq_one_letter_code
_entity_poly.pdbx_strand_id
1 'polypeptide(L)'
;MTFSGHTARKRFGQHWLINERVLDRIVEAAELKNGDRVLEVGPGRGALTDRLLASAAAAIHAVELDRDLVAGLQQNFGRHPKFSLREGDVLSVPLELADGEPADKVVANIPYNITGPLLDRLIGRLDRPVDPPYQRLVLLVQHEVAQRIRARPGHSNFSALSVRMQLLGRCSHVCPVPPRCFQPPPKVQSEVICIDPFPPELRPSAALARGVERLLKMAFLSRRKMLRNTLAPVCSPDHLQSLAEEAGISLQQRPQDVAPDAWVALAKGLNQLDSAA
;
A
#
# COMPACT_ATOMS: atom_id res chain seq x y z
N MET A 1 -19.68 0.29 23.69
CA MET A 1 -18.64 1.32 23.43
C MET A 1 -19.29 2.66 23.24
N THR A 2 -19.09 3.62 24.13
CA THR A 2 -19.72 4.93 24.08
C THR A 2 -18.70 5.99 23.69
N PHE A 3 -18.59 6.26 22.39
CA PHE A 3 -17.99 7.51 21.89
C PHE A 3 -19.09 8.58 21.85
N SER A 4 -19.54 9.04 23.04
CA SER A 4 -20.59 10.02 23.20
C SER A 4 -20.15 11.34 22.56
N GLY A 5 -20.85 11.79 21.50
CA GLY A 5 -20.75 13.15 20.96
C GLY A 5 -19.68 13.42 19.91
N HIS A 6 -18.77 12.49 19.57
CA HIS A 6 -17.74 12.75 18.55
C HIS A 6 -18.33 12.63 17.14
N THR A 7 -18.19 13.70 16.35
CA THR A 7 -18.60 13.76 14.94
C THR A 7 -17.39 13.64 14.01
N ALA A 8 -17.58 12.91 12.89
CA ALA A 8 -16.51 12.70 11.91
C ALA A 8 -15.98 14.03 11.37
N ARG A 9 -14.67 14.21 11.41
CA ARG A 9 -13.97 15.41 10.94
C ARG A 9 -13.56 15.25 9.47
N LYS A 10 -14.17 16.03 8.59
CA LYS A 10 -13.88 16.00 7.15
C LYS A 10 -12.38 16.17 6.82
N ARG A 11 -11.65 17.00 7.60
CA ARG A 11 -10.21 17.24 7.42
C ARG A 11 -9.35 15.98 7.58
N PHE A 12 -9.84 15.00 8.34
CA PHE A 12 -9.15 13.72 8.57
C PHE A 12 -9.67 12.60 7.66
N GLY A 13 -10.62 12.88 6.77
CA GLY A 13 -11.20 11.87 5.89
C GLY A 13 -11.89 10.72 6.63
N GLN A 14 -12.45 10.99 7.81
CA GLN A 14 -13.01 9.95 8.69
C GLN A 14 -14.30 9.35 8.15
N HIS A 15 -14.24 8.06 7.88
CA HIS A 15 -15.36 7.18 7.55
C HIS A 15 -15.21 5.90 8.38
N TRP A 16 -15.97 5.80 9.47
CA TRP A 16 -15.85 4.65 10.37
C TRP A 16 -16.58 3.45 9.79
N LEU A 17 -15.88 2.34 9.63
CA LEU A 17 -16.45 1.07 9.22
C LEU A 17 -17.36 0.54 10.34
N ILE A 18 -18.64 0.31 10.01
CA ILE A 18 -19.66 -0.15 10.96
C ILE A 18 -20.22 -1.54 10.59
N ASN A 19 -19.85 -2.07 9.43
CA ASN A 19 -20.35 -3.35 8.97
C ASN A 19 -19.51 -4.49 9.55
N GLU A 20 -20.13 -5.29 10.42
CA GLU A 20 -19.48 -6.37 11.14
C GLU A 20 -18.88 -7.43 10.22
N ARG A 21 -19.62 -7.84 9.17
CA ARG A 21 -19.13 -8.84 8.21
C ARG A 21 -17.86 -8.39 7.49
N VAL A 22 -17.74 -7.10 7.18
CA VAL A 22 -16.53 -6.56 6.56
C VAL A 22 -15.37 -6.53 7.57
N LEU A 23 -15.64 -6.14 8.82
CA LEU A 23 -14.64 -6.20 9.89
C LEU A 23 -14.11 -7.62 10.10
N ASP A 24 -15.00 -8.61 10.12
CA ASP A 24 -14.62 -10.02 10.26
C ASP A 24 -13.77 -10.49 9.07
N ARG A 25 -14.14 -10.10 7.82
CA ARG A 25 -13.35 -10.40 6.62
C ARG A 25 -11.96 -9.77 6.64
N ILE A 26 -11.81 -8.58 7.22
CA ILE A 26 -10.50 -7.93 7.38
C ILE A 26 -9.62 -8.76 8.32
N VAL A 27 -10.14 -9.16 9.47
CA VAL A 27 -9.38 -9.94 10.46
C VAL A 27 -9.06 -11.34 9.93
N GLU A 28 -10.01 -12.00 9.27
CA GLU A 28 -9.79 -13.28 8.59
C GLU A 28 -8.67 -13.21 7.55
N ALA A 29 -8.68 -12.16 6.70
CA ALA A 29 -7.66 -11.97 5.67
C ALA A 29 -6.26 -11.67 6.25
N ALA A 30 -6.18 -11.17 7.49
CA ALA A 30 -4.91 -10.93 8.16
C ALA A 30 -4.22 -12.24 8.59
N GLU A 31 -4.95 -13.36 8.65
CA GLU A 31 -4.43 -14.70 9.03
C GLU A 31 -3.57 -14.61 10.30
N LEU A 32 -4.12 -13.99 11.35
CA LEU A 32 -3.39 -13.73 12.59
C LEU A 32 -3.10 -15.02 13.35
N LYS A 33 -1.85 -15.19 13.76
CA LYS A 33 -1.33 -16.35 14.49
C LYS A 33 -0.88 -15.93 15.89
N ASN A 34 -0.71 -16.94 16.76
CA ASN A 34 -0.09 -16.74 18.05
C ASN A 34 1.32 -16.16 17.86
N GLY A 35 1.61 -15.06 18.56
CA GLY A 35 2.88 -14.36 18.44
C GLY A 35 2.86 -13.16 17.49
N ASP A 36 1.92 -13.07 16.55
CA ASP A 36 1.85 -11.94 15.62
C ASP A 36 1.66 -10.61 16.33
N ARG A 37 2.41 -9.63 15.90
CA ARG A 37 2.38 -8.24 16.36
C ARG A 37 1.75 -7.38 15.26
N VAL A 38 0.67 -6.70 15.57
CA VAL A 38 -0.15 -6.00 14.56
C VAL A 38 -0.05 -4.50 14.76
N LEU A 39 0.24 -3.78 13.68
CA LEU A 39 0.06 -2.33 13.58
C LEU A 39 -1.35 -2.05 13.04
N GLU A 40 -2.18 -1.37 13.82
CA GLU A 40 -3.46 -0.82 13.37
C GLU A 40 -3.30 0.67 13.07
N VAL A 41 -3.61 1.09 11.84
CA VAL A 41 -3.56 2.49 11.45
C VAL A 41 -4.97 3.08 11.43
N GLY A 42 -5.18 4.14 12.22
CA GLY A 42 -6.47 4.84 12.31
C GLY A 42 -7.57 3.98 12.92
N PRO A 43 -7.43 3.51 14.18
CA PRO A 43 -8.44 2.68 14.85
C PRO A 43 -9.82 3.35 14.92
N GLY A 44 -9.87 4.68 14.84
CA GLY A 44 -11.11 5.42 14.87
C GLY A 44 -11.90 5.19 16.17
N ARG A 45 -13.10 4.63 16.05
CA ARG A 45 -13.93 4.25 17.21
C ARG A 45 -13.61 2.87 17.79
N GLY A 46 -12.58 2.19 17.31
CA GLY A 46 -12.11 0.91 17.86
C GLY A 46 -12.91 -0.32 17.40
N ALA A 47 -13.75 -0.23 16.38
CA ALA A 47 -14.52 -1.37 15.91
C ALA A 47 -13.64 -2.50 15.35
N LEU A 48 -12.56 -2.15 14.66
CA LEU A 48 -11.56 -3.11 14.18
C LEU A 48 -10.63 -3.54 15.32
N THR A 49 -10.21 -2.59 16.17
CA THR A 49 -9.39 -2.84 17.39
C THR A 49 -9.99 -3.95 18.26
N ASP A 50 -11.29 -3.90 18.52
CA ASP A 50 -12.01 -4.89 19.33
C ASP A 50 -11.83 -6.32 18.78
N ARG A 51 -11.97 -6.49 17.47
CA ARG A 51 -11.79 -7.78 16.81
C ARG A 51 -10.34 -8.24 16.76
N LEU A 52 -9.42 -7.30 16.55
CA LEU A 52 -7.98 -7.60 16.59
C LEU A 52 -7.56 -8.08 18.00
N LEU A 53 -8.07 -7.46 19.05
CA LEU A 53 -7.80 -7.87 20.44
C LEU A 53 -8.39 -9.24 20.78
N ALA A 54 -9.51 -9.61 20.18
CA ALA A 54 -10.12 -10.94 20.30
C ALA A 54 -9.42 -12.02 19.47
N SER A 55 -8.50 -11.65 18.57
CA SER A 55 -7.78 -12.58 17.70
C SER A 55 -6.63 -13.28 18.42
N ALA A 56 -5.93 -14.16 17.68
CA ALA A 56 -4.73 -14.86 18.15
C ALA A 56 -3.49 -13.95 18.27
N ALA A 57 -3.52 -12.70 17.81
CA ALA A 57 -2.39 -11.80 17.86
C ALA A 57 -1.87 -11.60 19.30
N ALA A 58 -0.55 -11.47 19.43
CA ALA A 58 0.11 -11.26 20.72
C ALA A 58 0.06 -9.79 21.17
N ALA A 59 0.15 -8.85 20.21
CA ALA A 59 0.12 -7.41 20.50
C ALA A 59 -0.56 -6.63 19.38
N ILE A 60 -1.28 -5.58 19.75
CA ILE A 60 -1.91 -4.62 18.85
C ILE A 60 -1.37 -3.24 19.20
N HIS A 61 -0.65 -2.64 18.27
CA HIS A 61 -0.20 -1.26 18.36
C HIS A 61 -1.03 -0.37 17.43
N ALA A 62 -1.80 0.54 18.00
CA ALA A 62 -2.65 1.45 17.25
C ALA A 62 -2.02 2.84 17.16
N VAL A 63 -2.13 3.48 15.98
CA VAL A 63 -1.70 4.87 15.77
C VAL A 63 -2.91 5.69 15.35
N GLU A 64 -3.27 6.72 16.14
CA GLU A 64 -4.43 7.59 15.90
C GLU A 64 -4.02 9.07 15.93
N LEU A 65 -4.49 9.82 14.94
CA LEU A 65 -4.21 11.25 14.81
C LEU A 65 -5.18 12.12 15.61
N ASP A 66 -6.43 11.68 15.75
CA ASP A 66 -7.50 12.46 16.38
C ASP A 66 -7.49 12.27 17.90
N ARG A 67 -7.05 13.31 18.62
CA ARG A 67 -6.95 13.33 20.10
C ARG A 67 -8.24 12.96 20.81
N ASP A 68 -9.39 13.34 20.27
CA ASP A 68 -10.67 13.04 20.89
C ASP A 68 -10.97 11.52 20.79
N LEU A 69 -10.53 10.87 19.72
CA LEU A 69 -10.63 9.41 19.58
C LEU A 69 -9.60 8.69 20.46
N VAL A 70 -8.39 9.24 20.60
CA VAL A 70 -7.35 8.69 21.49
C VAL A 70 -7.87 8.54 22.91
N ALA A 71 -8.53 9.56 23.46
CA ALA A 71 -9.10 9.50 24.81
C ALA A 71 -10.12 8.35 24.96
N GLY A 72 -11.01 8.19 23.98
CA GLY A 72 -11.99 7.10 23.97
C GLY A 72 -11.38 5.72 23.82
N LEU A 73 -10.37 5.58 22.95
CA LEU A 73 -9.62 4.33 22.78
C LEU A 73 -8.87 3.93 24.04
N GLN A 74 -8.23 4.91 24.69
CA GLN A 74 -7.53 4.68 25.97
C GLN A 74 -8.49 4.25 27.07
N GLN A 75 -9.67 4.85 27.14
CA GLN A 75 -10.70 4.46 28.11
C GLN A 75 -11.22 3.03 27.87
N ASN A 76 -11.47 2.66 26.59
CA ASN A 76 -12.05 1.38 26.24
C ASN A 76 -11.03 0.23 26.25
N PHE A 77 -9.82 0.47 25.78
CA PHE A 77 -8.82 -0.58 25.53
C PHE A 77 -7.51 -0.41 26.30
N GLY A 78 -7.24 0.75 26.89
CA GLY A 78 -5.94 1.06 27.51
C GLY A 78 -5.52 0.13 28.65
N ARG A 79 -6.47 -0.64 29.24
CA ARG A 79 -6.16 -1.67 30.26
C ARG A 79 -5.97 -3.06 29.66
N HIS A 80 -6.20 -3.23 28.37
CA HIS A 80 -6.05 -4.54 27.72
C HIS A 80 -4.55 -4.87 27.57
N PRO A 81 -4.06 -6.02 28.03
CA PRO A 81 -2.62 -6.31 28.08
C PRO A 81 -1.94 -6.39 26.72
N LYS A 82 -2.71 -6.67 25.65
CA LYS A 82 -2.20 -6.72 24.27
C LYS A 82 -2.24 -5.36 23.55
N PHE A 83 -2.85 -4.32 24.14
CA PHE A 83 -3.11 -3.05 23.46
C PHE A 83 -2.09 -1.98 23.83
N SER A 84 -1.57 -1.31 22.83
CA SER A 84 -0.82 -0.06 22.97
C SER A 84 -1.32 0.97 21.96
N LEU A 85 -1.34 2.23 22.36
CA LEU A 85 -1.86 3.33 21.56
C LEU A 85 -0.85 4.47 21.49
N ARG A 86 -0.57 4.94 20.30
CA ARG A 86 0.24 6.13 20.05
C ARG A 86 -0.63 7.21 19.41
N GLU A 87 -0.66 8.39 20.02
CA GLU A 87 -1.20 9.60 19.41
C GLU A 87 -0.20 10.17 18.41
N GLY A 88 -0.64 10.44 17.18
CA GLY A 88 0.17 11.13 16.18
C GLY A 88 -0.17 10.79 14.74
N ASP A 89 0.52 11.50 13.84
CA ASP A 89 0.41 11.25 12.40
C ASP A 89 1.23 10.02 12.03
N VAL A 90 0.55 8.98 11.55
CA VAL A 90 1.15 7.73 11.10
C VAL A 90 2.23 7.93 10.02
N LEU A 91 2.22 9.05 9.31
CA LEU A 91 3.25 9.38 8.31
C LEU A 91 4.56 9.87 8.93
N SER A 92 4.58 10.24 10.22
CA SER A 92 5.74 10.85 10.87
C SER A 92 6.16 10.19 12.18
N VAL A 93 5.21 9.62 12.95
CA VAL A 93 5.58 8.96 14.22
C VAL A 93 6.27 7.61 13.99
N PRO A 94 7.11 7.14 14.92
CA PRO A 94 7.63 5.77 14.89
C PRO A 94 6.50 4.74 14.84
N LEU A 95 6.68 3.64 14.07
CA LEU A 95 5.67 2.58 13.89
C LEU A 95 6.00 1.31 14.70
N GLU A 96 7.13 1.31 15.39
CA GLU A 96 7.54 0.25 16.30
C GLU A 96 6.59 0.21 17.51
N LEU A 97 6.37 -0.98 18.03
CA LEU A 97 5.57 -1.20 19.24
C LEU A 97 6.22 -0.56 20.47
N ALA A 98 5.52 -0.60 21.62
CA ALA A 98 5.99 0.03 22.85
C ALA A 98 7.35 -0.49 23.36
N ASP A 99 7.72 -1.71 22.99
CA ASP A 99 9.01 -2.34 23.30
C ASP A 99 10.11 -2.06 22.27
N GLY A 100 9.83 -1.23 21.26
CA GLY A 100 10.78 -0.86 20.21
C GLY A 100 10.85 -1.85 19.05
N GLU A 101 10.13 -2.96 19.09
CA GLU A 101 10.15 -3.98 18.06
C GLU A 101 9.15 -3.65 16.92
N PRO A 102 9.43 -4.05 15.68
CA PRO A 102 8.52 -3.84 14.56
C PRO A 102 7.26 -4.71 14.67
N ALA A 103 6.19 -4.29 14.01
CA ALA A 103 5.03 -5.13 13.79
C ALA A 103 5.29 -6.15 12.68
N ASP A 104 4.68 -7.34 12.80
CA ASP A 104 4.71 -8.36 11.74
C ASP A 104 3.71 -8.06 10.63
N LYS A 105 2.54 -7.55 11.00
CA LYS A 105 1.42 -7.33 10.10
C LYS A 105 0.79 -5.97 10.30
N VAL A 106 0.18 -5.46 9.24
CA VAL A 106 -0.57 -4.19 9.26
C VAL A 106 -2.02 -4.45 8.92
N VAL A 107 -2.93 -3.91 9.73
CA VAL A 107 -4.37 -3.96 9.45
C VAL A 107 -4.91 -2.54 9.56
N ALA A 108 -5.57 -2.03 8.51
CA ALA A 108 -5.99 -0.64 8.51
C ALA A 108 -7.26 -0.37 7.68
N ASN A 109 -8.12 0.50 8.21
CA ASN A 109 -9.09 1.25 7.44
C ASN A 109 -8.49 2.63 7.12
N ILE A 110 -7.79 2.73 5.98
CA ILE A 110 -6.95 3.89 5.66
C ILE A 110 -7.79 5.14 5.35
N PRO A 111 -7.50 6.30 5.99
CA PRO A 111 -8.04 7.57 5.54
C PRO A 111 -7.67 7.85 4.07
N TYR A 112 -8.65 8.15 3.22
CA TYR A 112 -8.46 8.19 1.76
C TYR A 112 -7.45 9.24 1.29
N ASN A 113 -7.31 10.32 2.04
CA ASN A 113 -6.39 11.42 1.72
C ASN A 113 -4.91 11.08 1.89
N ILE A 114 -4.58 10.01 2.63
CA ILE A 114 -3.18 9.61 2.89
C ILE A 114 -2.81 8.25 2.29
N THR A 115 -3.67 7.62 1.48
CA THR A 115 -3.45 6.25 0.97
C THR A 115 -2.10 6.11 0.26
N GLY A 116 -1.74 7.03 -0.65
CA GLY A 116 -0.47 6.99 -1.37
C GLY A 116 0.74 7.12 -0.44
N PRO A 117 0.87 8.21 0.33
CA PRO A 117 1.96 8.38 1.31
C PRO A 117 2.05 7.24 2.32
N LEU A 118 0.92 6.67 2.74
CA LEU A 118 0.92 5.56 3.69
C LEU A 118 1.43 4.26 3.05
N LEU A 119 1.07 3.96 1.81
CA LEU A 119 1.65 2.83 1.08
C LEU A 119 3.18 2.98 0.95
N ASP A 120 3.67 4.18 0.61
CA ASP A 120 5.11 4.46 0.56
C ASP A 120 5.79 4.27 1.93
N ARG A 121 5.09 4.56 3.04
CA ARG A 121 5.63 4.36 4.38
C ARG A 121 5.62 2.91 4.83
N LEU A 122 4.58 2.13 4.48
CA LEU A 122 4.41 0.76 4.95
C LEU A 122 5.14 -0.28 4.07
N ILE A 123 5.29 0.00 2.78
CA ILE A 123 5.88 -0.94 1.82
C ILE A 123 7.23 -0.40 1.32
N GLY A 124 7.37 0.91 1.37
CA GLY A 124 8.51 1.63 0.82
C GLY A 124 8.32 1.97 -0.66
N ARG A 125 9.35 2.59 -1.20
CA ARG A 125 9.48 2.86 -2.63
C ARG A 125 10.27 1.73 -3.27
N LEU A 126 10.14 1.58 -4.58
CA LEU A 126 10.83 0.51 -5.30
C LEU A 126 12.37 0.57 -5.10
N ASP A 127 12.94 1.78 -5.07
CA ASP A 127 14.38 2.02 -4.86
C ASP A 127 14.81 2.02 -3.38
N ARG A 128 13.85 2.07 -2.46
CA ARG A 128 14.02 2.04 -0.99
C ARG A 128 12.83 1.34 -0.34
N PRO A 129 12.69 0.03 -0.52
CA PRO A 129 11.62 -0.73 0.12
C PRO A 129 11.82 -0.78 1.63
N VAL A 130 10.74 -1.00 2.37
CA VAL A 130 10.82 -1.27 3.81
C VAL A 130 11.55 -2.60 4.02
N ASP A 131 12.50 -2.60 4.97
CA ASP A 131 13.33 -3.75 5.30
C ASP A 131 13.58 -3.82 6.82
N PRO A 132 13.24 -4.91 7.51
CA PRO A 132 12.52 -6.07 6.98
C PRO A 132 11.08 -5.71 6.57
N PRO A 133 10.51 -6.38 5.55
CA PRO A 133 9.13 -6.12 5.15
C PRO A 133 8.15 -6.69 6.18
N TYR A 134 6.97 -6.08 6.26
CA TYR A 134 5.83 -6.72 6.93
C TYR A 134 5.50 -8.05 6.24
N GLN A 135 5.04 -9.04 7.01
CA GLN A 135 4.62 -10.33 6.46
C GLN A 135 3.33 -10.19 5.64
N ARG A 136 2.42 -9.31 6.08
CA ARG A 136 1.13 -9.08 5.41
C ARG A 136 0.53 -7.73 5.80
N LEU A 137 -0.11 -7.08 4.83
CA LEU A 137 -0.91 -5.88 5.06
C LEU A 137 -2.34 -6.14 4.58
N VAL A 138 -3.34 -5.90 5.43
CA VAL A 138 -4.76 -5.92 5.05
C VAL A 138 -5.30 -4.52 5.16
N LEU A 139 -5.63 -3.94 4.01
CA LEU A 139 -5.92 -2.52 3.90
C LEU A 139 -7.29 -2.30 3.25
N LEU A 140 -8.13 -1.50 3.90
CA LEU A 140 -9.34 -0.98 3.29
C LEU A 140 -8.99 0.36 2.64
N VAL A 141 -9.16 0.42 1.31
CA VAL A 141 -8.80 1.58 0.48
C VAL A 141 -9.93 1.94 -0.48
N GLN A 142 -9.85 3.10 -1.12
CA GLN A 142 -10.78 3.43 -2.21
C GLN A 142 -10.69 2.40 -3.34
N HIS A 143 -11.84 2.03 -3.91
CA HIS A 143 -11.93 1.02 -4.97
C HIS A 143 -11.02 1.35 -6.18
N GLU A 144 -10.96 2.63 -6.59
CA GLU A 144 -10.06 3.06 -7.67
C GLU A 144 -8.59 2.76 -7.36
N VAL A 145 -8.15 3.00 -6.11
CA VAL A 145 -6.76 2.73 -5.70
C VAL A 145 -6.49 1.22 -5.71
N ALA A 146 -7.41 0.43 -5.18
CA ALA A 146 -7.33 -1.03 -5.21
C ALA A 146 -7.24 -1.57 -6.65
N GLN A 147 -8.08 -1.06 -7.54
CA GLN A 147 -8.06 -1.42 -8.96
C GLN A 147 -6.73 -1.05 -9.63
N ARG A 148 -6.18 0.13 -9.34
CA ARG A 148 -4.89 0.56 -9.89
C ARG A 148 -3.73 -0.32 -9.41
N ILE A 149 -3.71 -0.69 -8.13
CA ILE A 149 -2.66 -1.58 -7.59
C ILE A 149 -2.69 -2.94 -8.32
N ARG A 150 -3.87 -3.52 -8.50
CA ARG A 150 -4.07 -4.87 -9.05
C ARG A 150 -4.27 -4.93 -10.58
N ALA A 151 -4.27 -3.78 -11.25
CA ALA A 151 -4.48 -3.73 -12.70
C ALA A 151 -3.44 -4.57 -13.43
N ARG A 152 -3.87 -5.27 -14.48
CA ARG A 152 -2.98 -6.00 -15.40
C ARG A 152 -2.52 -5.10 -16.53
N PRO A 153 -1.37 -5.36 -17.15
CA PRO A 153 -0.95 -4.69 -18.37
C PRO A 153 -2.06 -4.68 -19.43
N GLY A 154 -2.20 -3.58 -20.14
CA GLY A 154 -3.28 -3.37 -21.13
C GLY A 154 -4.59 -2.83 -20.53
N HIS A 155 -4.78 -2.89 -19.24
CA HIS A 155 -5.98 -2.36 -18.59
C HIS A 155 -5.91 -0.83 -18.41
N SER A 156 -7.06 -0.16 -18.54
CA SER A 156 -7.17 1.30 -18.41
C SER A 156 -6.66 1.84 -17.05
N ASN A 157 -6.72 1.07 -16.00
CA ASN A 157 -6.26 1.45 -14.66
C ASN A 157 -4.78 1.13 -14.40
N PHE A 158 -4.10 0.42 -15.31
CA PHE A 158 -2.68 0.11 -15.14
C PHE A 158 -1.83 1.39 -15.18
N SER A 159 -0.92 1.54 -14.24
CA SER A 159 -0.19 2.79 -13.99
C SER A 159 1.19 2.50 -13.38
N ALA A 160 2.01 3.53 -13.20
CA ALA A 160 3.27 3.39 -12.47
C ALA A 160 3.09 2.79 -11.06
N LEU A 161 1.96 3.10 -10.37
CA LEU A 161 1.63 2.48 -9.10
C LEU A 161 1.44 0.96 -9.25
N SER A 162 0.78 0.51 -10.32
CA SER A 162 0.59 -0.92 -10.61
C SER A 162 1.93 -1.65 -10.73
N VAL A 163 2.86 -1.07 -11.51
CA VAL A 163 4.20 -1.64 -11.70
C VAL A 163 4.96 -1.71 -10.37
N ARG A 164 5.01 -0.59 -9.63
CA ARG A 164 5.71 -0.52 -8.33
C ARG A 164 5.20 -1.57 -7.35
N MET A 165 3.89 -1.61 -7.17
CA MET A 165 3.28 -2.51 -6.19
C MET A 165 3.47 -3.99 -6.58
N GLN A 166 3.40 -4.32 -7.88
CA GLN A 166 3.59 -5.69 -8.35
C GLN A 166 5.06 -6.15 -8.34
N LEU A 167 6.01 -5.22 -8.30
CA LEU A 167 7.44 -5.52 -8.09
C LEU A 167 7.83 -5.57 -6.60
N LEU A 168 6.99 -5.03 -5.69
CA LEU A 168 7.23 -5.03 -4.25
C LEU A 168 6.48 -6.11 -3.50
N GLY A 169 5.39 -6.65 -4.06
CA GLY A 169 4.56 -7.65 -3.38
C GLY A 169 3.42 -8.18 -4.22
N ARG A 170 2.77 -9.21 -3.72
CA ARG A 170 1.54 -9.74 -4.31
C ARG A 170 0.34 -9.03 -3.70
N CYS A 171 -0.54 -8.47 -4.53
CA CYS A 171 -1.77 -7.84 -4.08
C CYS A 171 -2.99 -8.66 -4.52
N SER A 172 -3.89 -8.98 -3.59
CA SER A 172 -5.12 -9.73 -3.82
C SER A 172 -6.36 -8.97 -3.35
N HIS A 173 -7.49 -9.29 -3.95
CA HIS A 173 -8.82 -8.82 -3.54
C HIS A 173 -9.33 -9.64 -2.37
N VAL A 174 -9.90 -8.97 -1.36
CA VAL A 174 -10.58 -9.64 -0.23
C VAL A 174 -12.10 -9.50 -0.37
N CYS A 175 -12.60 -8.26 -0.35
CA CYS A 175 -14.03 -8.00 -0.55
C CYS A 175 -14.31 -6.55 -0.97
N PRO A 176 -15.42 -6.31 -1.71
CA PRO A 176 -15.91 -4.96 -1.97
C PRO A 176 -16.59 -4.39 -0.71
N VAL A 177 -16.48 -3.07 -0.52
CA VAL A 177 -17.07 -2.37 0.64
C VAL A 177 -17.89 -1.18 0.14
N PRO A 178 -19.22 -1.32 0.04
CA PRO A 178 -20.08 -0.21 -0.39
C PRO A 178 -20.19 0.88 0.67
N PRO A 179 -20.54 2.13 0.26
CA PRO A 179 -20.62 3.28 1.16
C PRO A 179 -21.49 3.09 2.40
N ARG A 180 -22.57 2.32 2.30
CA ARG A 180 -23.47 2.01 3.43
C ARG A 180 -22.82 1.25 4.58
N CYS A 181 -21.62 0.70 4.37
CA CYS A 181 -20.85 0.04 5.43
C CYS A 181 -20.13 1.02 6.37
N PHE A 182 -20.21 2.33 6.09
CA PHE A 182 -19.52 3.37 6.85
C PHE A 182 -20.48 4.39 7.45
N GLN A 183 -20.02 5.07 8.50
CA GLN A 183 -20.67 6.21 9.13
C GLN A 183 -19.65 7.34 9.39
N PRO A 184 -19.77 8.53 8.74
CA PRO A 184 -20.66 8.79 7.62
C PRO A 184 -20.27 8.03 6.35
N PRO A 185 -21.21 7.78 5.41
CA PRO A 185 -20.88 7.07 4.17
C PRO A 185 -19.95 7.93 3.29
N PRO A 186 -18.90 7.35 2.68
CA PRO A 186 -18.10 8.01 1.66
C PRO A 186 -18.86 8.15 0.34
N LYS A 187 -18.38 9.05 -0.54
CA LYS A 187 -18.97 9.25 -1.88
C LYS A 187 -18.60 8.16 -2.89
N VAL A 188 -17.58 7.35 -2.58
CA VAL A 188 -17.01 6.34 -3.47
C VAL A 188 -17.06 4.96 -2.82
N GLN A 189 -17.04 3.93 -3.65
CA GLN A 189 -16.87 2.56 -3.16
C GLN A 189 -15.46 2.34 -2.63
N SER A 190 -15.32 1.39 -1.75
CA SER A 190 -14.06 0.93 -1.18
C SER A 190 -13.86 -0.55 -1.42
N GLU A 191 -12.70 -1.03 -1.11
CA GLU A 191 -12.31 -2.42 -1.25
C GLU A 191 -11.31 -2.79 -0.16
N VAL A 192 -11.44 -3.97 0.39
CA VAL A 192 -10.39 -4.58 1.21
C VAL A 192 -9.45 -5.34 0.29
N ILE A 193 -8.17 -5.02 0.38
CA ILE A 193 -7.08 -5.72 -0.30
C ILE A 193 -6.11 -6.32 0.71
N CYS A 194 -5.49 -7.41 0.31
CA CYS A 194 -4.36 -8.01 1.02
C CYS A 194 -3.10 -7.82 0.18
N ILE A 195 -2.02 -7.39 0.82
CA ILE A 195 -0.69 -7.25 0.20
C ILE A 195 0.27 -8.12 0.98
N ASP A 196 0.92 -9.05 0.28
CA ASP A 196 2.03 -9.85 0.80
C ASP A 196 3.32 -9.31 0.17
N PRO A 197 4.11 -8.50 0.89
CA PRO A 197 5.36 -7.97 0.36
C PRO A 197 6.35 -9.07 0.03
N PHE A 198 7.08 -8.91 -1.06
CA PHE A 198 8.13 -9.85 -1.41
C PHE A 198 9.34 -9.71 -0.45
N PRO A 199 10.00 -10.81 -0.12
CA PRO A 199 11.28 -10.76 0.58
C PRO A 199 12.36 -10.12 -0.32
N PRO A 200 13.47 -9.63 0.25
CA PRO A 200 14.50 -8.87 -0.49
C PRO A 200 15.01 -9.55 -1.76
N GLU A 201 15.17 -10.88 -1.74
CA GLU A 201 15.69 -11.69 -2.85
C GLU A 201 14.75 -11.76 -4.07
N LEU A 202 13.46 -11.50 -3.89
CA LEU A 202 12.46 -11.46 -4.96
C LEU A 202 12.21 -10.07 -5.52
N ARG A 203 12.85 -9.03 -4.94
CA ARG A 203 12.72 -7.65 -5.39
C ARG A 203 13.83 -7.27 -6.36
N PRO A 204 13.63 -6.30 -7.26
CA PRO A 204 14.72 -5.72 -8.02
C PRO A 204 15.81 -5.14 -7.08
N SER A 205 17.07 -5.33 -7.42
CA SER A 205 18.16 -4.66 -6.69
C SER A 205 17.99 -3.15 -6.69
N ALA A 206 18.56 -2.45 -5.72
CA ALA A 206 18.43 -0.99 -5.61
C ALA A 206 18.87 -0.25 -6.89
N ALA A 207 19.88 -0.75 -7.61
CA ALA A 207 20.32 -0.18 -8.88
C ALA A 207 19.27 -0.36 -9.98
N LEU A 208 18.72 -1.57 -10.12
CA LEU A 208 17.63 -1.84 -11.08
C LEU A 208 16.37 -1.05 -10.74
N ALA A 209 16.01 -0.99 -9.47
CA ALA A 209 14.86 -0.24 -8.99
C ALA A 209 14.94 1.24 -9.34
N ARG A 210 16.10 1.88 -9.19
CA ARG A 210 16.32 3.27 -9.64
C ARG A 210 16.13 3.44 -11.14
N GLY A 211 16.64 2.48 -11.93
CA GLY A 211 16.43 2.46 -13.38
C GLY A 211 14.95 2.36 -13.75
N VAL A 212 14.22 1.42 -13.12
CA VAL A 212 12.77 1.28 -13.31
C VAL A 212 12.03 2.56 -12.94
N GLU A 213 12.32 3.17 -11.76
CA GLU A 213 11.67 4.42 -11.34
C GLU A 213 11.90 5.56 -12.34
N ARG A 214 13.13 5.69 -12.87
CA ARG A 214 13.45 6.67 -13.93
C ARG A 214 12.59 6.45 -15.17
N LEU A 215 12.51 5.21 -15.65
CA LEU A 215 11.70 4.84 -16.83
C LEU A 215 10.20 5.08 -16.58
N LEU A 216 9.66 4.66 -15.46
CA LEU A 216 8.25 4.85 -15.10
C LEU A 216 7.89 6.33 -15.03
N LYS A 217 8.75 7.15 -14.40
CA LYS A 217 8.54 8.59 -14.31
C LYS A 217 8.42 9.23 -15.68
N MET A 218 9.30 8.88 -16.63
CA MET A 218 9.30 9.42 -17.98
C MET A 218 8.10 8.91 -18.80
N ALA A 219 7.88 7.61 -18.79
CA ALA A 219 6.86 6.98 -19.62
C ALA A 219 5.44 7.38 -19.20
N PHE A 220 5.15 7.41 -17.88
CA PHE A 220 3.80 7.73 -17.40
C PHE A 220 3.48 9.22 -17.28
N LEU A 221 4.44 10.14 -17.52
CA LEU A 221 4.14 11.57 -17.70
C LEU A 221 3.17 11.82 -18.87
N SER A 222 3.25 11.00 -19.91
CA SER A 222 2.41 11.12 -21.11
C SER A 222 1.82 9.78 -21.51
N ARG A 223 0.99 9.23 -20.64
CA ARG A 223 0.40 7.89 -20.69
C ARG A 223 -0.23 7.52 -22.06
N ARG A 224 -0.73 8.50 -22.83
CA ARG A 224 -1.33 8.30 -24.15
C ARG A 224 -0.31 8.21 -25.29
N LYS A 225 0.96 8.59 -25.06
CA LYS A 225 2.02 8.51 -26.07
C LYS A 225 2.66 7.12 -26.09
N MET A 226 3.18 6.74 -27.25
CA MET A 226 3.96 5.51 -27.43
C MET A 226 5.31 5.61 -26.72
N LEU A 227 5.88 4.46 -26.34
CA LEU A 227 7.17 4.38 -25.66
C LEU A 227 8.30 5.04 -26.43
N ARG A 228 8.35 4.90 -27.76
CA ARG A 228 9.33 5.59 -28.61
C ARG A 228 9.41 7.10 -28.40
N ASN A 229 8.26 7.72 -28.03
CA ASN A 229 8.20 9.16 -27.79
C ASN A 229 8.52 9.53 -26.34
N THR A 230 8.12 8.69 -25.38
CA THR A 230 8.30 8.98 -23.95
C THR A 230 9.68 8.59 -23.44
N LEU A 231 10.31 7.60 -24.07
CA LEU A 231 11.64 7.11 -23.70
C LEU A 231 12.76 7.62 -24.65
N ALA A 232 12.42 8.41 -25.67
CA ALA A 232 13.42 8.98 -26.58
C ALA A 232 14.61 9.68 -25.89
N PRO A 233 14.44 10.36 -24.74
CA PRO A 233 15.55 11.02 -24.05
C PRO A 233 16.46 10.05 -23.26
N VAL A 234 16.20 8.74 -23.25
CA VAL A 234 16.92 7.78 -22.40
C VAL A 234 18.27 7.39 -23.02
N CYS A 235 18.31 7.11 -24.31
CA CYS A 235 19.50 6.75 -25.07
C CYS A 235 19.24 6.98 -26.57
N SER A 236 20.22 6.64 -27.44
CA SER A 236 20.04 6.76 -28.90
C SER A 236 18.88 5.86 -29.39
N PRO A 237 18.22 6.22 -30.50
CA PRO A 237 17.10 5.44 -31.06
C PRO A 237 17.46 3.97 -31.32
N ASP A 238 18.66 3.70 -31.87
CA ASP A 238 19.11 2.34 -32.17
C ASP A 238 19.32 1.52 -30.90
N HIS A 239 19.94 2.09 -29.87
CA HIS A 239 20.09 1.43 -28.58
C HIS A 239 18.72 1.19 -27.92
N LEU A 240 17.81 2.18 -27.97
CA LEU A 240 16.47 2.00 -27.41
C LEU A 240 15.69 0.88 -28.09
N GLN A 241 15.84 0.74 -29.43
CA GLN A 241 15.22 -0.34 -30.19
C GLN A 241 15.78 -1.70 -29.76
N SER A 242 17.11 -1.86 -29.69
CA SER A 242 17.75 -3.09 -29.23
C SER A 242 17.32 -3.49 -27.80
N LEU A 243 17.32 -2.54 -26.88
CA LEU A 243 16.88 -2.78 -25.51
C LEU A 243 15.41 -3.16 -25.39
N ALA A 244 14.56 -2.59 -26.24
CA ALA A 244 13.14 -2.94 -26.28
C ALA A 244 12.93 -4.37 -26.80
N GLU A 245 13.67 -4.78 -27.82
CA GLU A 245 13.66 -6.15 -28.35
C GLU A 245 14.12 -7.16 -27.31
N GLU A 246 15.24 -6.89 -26.62
CA GLU A 246 15.74 -7.72 -25.53
C GLU A 246 14.75 -7.84 -24.36
N ALA A 247 14.02 -6.76 -24.07
CA ALA A 247 12.99 -6.76 -23.03
C ALA A 247 11.64 -7.35 -23.50
N GLY A 248 11.54 -7.76 -24.77
CA GLY A 248 10.32 -8.34 -25.34
C GLY A 248 9.17 -7.33 -25.47
N ILE A 249 9.45 -6.04 -25.65
CA ILE A 249 8.47 -4.98 -25.79
C ILE A 249 8.57 -4.28 -27.16
N SER A 250 7.45 -3.74 -27.63
CA SER A 250 7.43 -2.87 -28.82
C SER A 250 7.44 -1.41 -28.40
N LEU A 251 8.28 -0.60 -29.02
CA LEU A 251 8.30 0.86 -28.81
C LEU A 251 7.03 1.57 -29.30
N GLN A 252 6.15 0.86 -30.01
CA GLN A 252 4.82 1.35 -30.42
C GLN A 252 3.77 1.15 -29.30
N GLN A 253 4.04 0.29 -28.30
CA GLN A 253 3.18 0.15 -27.13
C GLN A 253 3.12 1.43 -26.30
N ARG A 254 2.07 1.54 -25.49
CA ARG A 254 1.94 2.59 -24.47
C ARG A 254 2.46 2.08 -23.13
N PRO A 255 2.83 2.97 -22.18
CA PRO A 255 3.35 2.56 -20.87
C PRO A 255 2.45 1.58 -20.12
N GLN A 256 1.13 1.70 -20.23
CA GLN A 256 0.20 0.81 -19.56
C GLN A 256 0.11 -0.60 -20.17
N ASP A 257 0.71 -0.84 -21.32
CA ASP A 257 0.68 -2.15 -22.00
C ASP A 257 1.88 -3.02 -21.62
N VAL A 258 2.86 -2.45 -20.91
CA VAL A 258 4.14 -3.10 -20.57
C VAL A 258 4.09 -3.75 -19.20
N ALA A 259 4.42 -5.04 -19.15
CA ALA A 259 4.45 -5.82 -17.90
C ALA A 259 5.55 -5.36 -16.94
N PRO A 260 5.39 -5.54 -15.61
CA PRO A 260 6.39 -5.14 -14.62
C PRO A 260 7.80 -5.71 -14.90
N ASP A 261 7.90 -6.99 -15.24
CA ASP A 261 9.19 -7.65 -15.51
C ASP A 261 9.89 -7.08 -16.75
N ALA A 262 9.13 -6.64 -17.76
CA ALA A 262 9.69 -6.00 -18.94
C ALA A 262 10.29 -4.62 -18.61
N TRP A 263 9.73 -3.87 -17.67
CA TRP A 263 10.35 -2.65 -17.15
C TRP A 263 11.67 -2.93 -16.44
N VAL A 264 11.77 -4.05 -15.72
CA VAL A 264 13.02 -4.49 -15.05
C VAL A 264 14.05 -4.87 -16.10
N ALA A 265 13.66 -5.64 -17.13
CA ALA A 265 14.55 -6.03 -18.23
C ALA A 265 15.10 -4.79 -18.98
N LEU A 266 14.24 -3.82 -19.31
CA LEU A 266 14.65 -2.58 -19.95
C LEU A 266 15.62 -1.77 -19.07
N ALA A 267 15.36 -1.67 -17.78
CA ALA A 267 16.26 -1.00 -16.84
C ALA A 267 17.61 -1.70 -16.71
N LYS A 268 17.63 -3.03 -16.77
CA LYS A 268 18.87 -3.84 -16.75
C LYS A 268 19.75 -3.53 -17.96
N GLY A 269 19.19 -3.54 -19.15
CA GLY A 269 19.93 -3.22 -20.36
C GLY A 269 20.48 -1.78 -20.35
N LEU A 270 19.70 -0.80 -19.89
CA LEU A 270 20.18 0.58 -19.75
C LEU A 270 21.36 0.71 -18.78
N ASN A 271 21.30 0.06 -17.62
CA ASN A 271 22.40 0.10 -16.65
C ASN A 271 23.69 -0.52 -17.22
N GLN A 272 23.59 -1.50 -18.11
CA GLN A 272 24.73 -2.11 -18.80
C GLN A 272 25.37 -1.12 -19.80
N LEU A 273 24.54 -0.37 -20.56
CA LEU A 273 25.02 0.68 -21.47
C LEU A 273 25.74 1.81 -20.70
N ASP A 274 25.12 2.29 -19.61
CA ASP A 274 25.71 3.36 -18.77
C ASP A 274 27.04 2.92 -18.11
N SER A 275 27.27 1.61 -17.93
CA SER A 275 28.51 1.05 -17.37
C SER A 275 29.59 0.78 -18.42
N ALA A 276 29.22 0.75 -19.71
CA ALA A 276 30.12 0.50 -20.83
C ALA A 276 30.60 1.79 -21.53
N ALA A 277 29.98 2.93 -21.18
CA ALA A 277 30.30 4.27 -21.70
C ALA A 277 31.22 5.02 -20.74
#